data_a4a984fe5077c1752d764470970af6b0
#
_entry.id   a4a984fe5077c1752d764470970af6b0
#
_cell.length_a   1.000
_cell.length_b   1.000
_cell.length_c   1.000
_cell.angle_alpha   90.00
_cell.angle_beta   90.00
_cell.angle_gamma   90.00
#
_symmetry.space_group_name_H-M   'P 1'
#
loop_
_entity.id
_entity.type
_entity.pdbx_description
1 polymer ?
#
loop_
_entity_poly.entity_id
_entity_poly.type
_entity_poly.pdbx_seq_one_letter_code
_entity_poly.pdbx_strand_id
1 'polypeptide(L)'
;MERRDCDAIVLFGATGDLCYRKIFPALYHLARRSLLTVPVIGVARAGTDLRGLIARVQASIGEFVKGADAAVTSRLTELLRYVDGDYNDRATFVALRKTLADAQRPLHYLAIPPSVFATVAEHLSGTGSVAGARIVVEKPFGRDLASADRKSVV
;
A
#
# COMPACT_ATOMS: atom_id res chain seq x y z
N MET A 1 23.18 0.43 13.58
CA MET A 1 22.31 -0.53 13.46
C MET A 1 21.68 -0.59 12.14
N GLU A 2 21.47 -1.72 11.63
CA GLU A 2 20.96 -1.78 10.39
C GLU A 2 19.57 -1.49 10.32
N ARG A 3 19.19 -0.73 9.39
CA ARG A 3 17.85 -0.34 9.22
C ARG A 3 17.09 -1.37 8.44
N ARG A 4 16.00 -1.81 9.04
CA ARG A 4 15.17 -2.68 8.35
C ARG A 4 13.94 -2.02 7.91
N ASP A 5 13.83 -0.73 8.16
CA ASP A 5 12.65 0.02 7.82
C ASP A 5 12.53 0.17 6.32
N CYS A 6 11.33 0.16 5.82
CA CYS A 6 11.09 0.44 4.41
C CYS A 6 11.24 1.92 4.14
N ASP A 7 11.53 2.28 2.90
CA ASP A 7 11.63 3.67 2.50
C ASP A 7 10.48 4.12 1.60
N ALA A 8 9.51 3.24 1.39
CA ALA A 8 8.25 3.58 0.73
C ALA A 8 7.26 2.45 1.02
N ILE A 9 6.00 2.77 1.04
CA ILE A 9 4.95 1.77 1.18
C ILE A 9 4.09 1.82 -0.06
N VAL A 10 3.84 0.67 -0.68
CA VAL A 10 3.00 0.58 -1.86
C VAL A 10 1.78 -0.25 -1.50
N LEU A 11 0.60 0.31 -1.72
CA LEU A 11 -0.65 -0.36 -1.41
C LEU A 11 -1.34 -0.76 -2.70
N PHE A 12 -1.28 -2.03 -3.06
CA PHE A 12 -2.02 -2.54 -4.21
C PHE A 12 -3.46 -2.79 -3.76
N GLY A 13 -4.41 -2.32 -4.52
CA GLY A 13 -5.80 -2.38 -4.11
C GLY A 13 -6.18 -1.22 -3.22
N ALA A 14 -5.54 -0.08 -3.43
CA ALA A 14 -5.72 1.07 -2.55
C ALA A 14 -7.15 1.57 -2.47
N THR A 15 -7.97 1.32 -3.49
CA THR A 15 -9.35 1.76 -3.48
C THR A 15 -10.30 0.69 -2.95
N GLY A 16 -9.77 -0.44 -2.49
CA GLY A 16 -10.59 -1.53 -2.00
C GLY A 16 -11.01 -1.37 -0.56
N ASP A 17 -11.81 -2.33 -0.12
CA ASP A 17 -12.43 -2.29 1.19
C ASP A 17 -11.45 -2.50 2.32
N LEU A 18 -10.46 -3.36 2.13
CA LEU A 18 -9.48 -3.62 3.17
C LEU A 18 -8.69 -2.37 3.51
N CYS A 19 -8.24 -1.63 2.50
CA CYS A 19 -7.52 -0.39 2.75
C CYS A 19 -8.41 0.61 3.46
N TYR A 20 -9.65 0.72 3.01
CA TYR A 20 -10.57 1.69 3.59
C TYR A 20 -10.84 1.40 5.07
N ARG A 21 -11.10 0.14 5.39
CA ARG A 21 -11.52 -0.20 6.74
C ARG A 21 -10.37 -0.39 7.71
N LYS A 22 -9.23 -0.86 7.24
CA LYS A 22 -8.16 -1.26 8.15
C LYS A 22 -6.84 -0.58 7.92
N ILE A 23 -6.41 -0.44 6.68
CA ILE A 23 -5.05 0.03 6.42
C ILE A 23 -4.93 1.53 6.62
N PHE A 24 -5.86 2.30 6.09
CA PHE A 24 -5.78 3.75 6.26
C PHE A 24 -5.87 4.16 7.72
N PRO A 25 -6.78 3.57 8.54
CA PRO A 25 -6.76 3.89 9.96
C PRO A 25 -5.46 3.50 10.63
N ALA A 26 -4.86 2.36 10.24
CA ALA A 26 -3.58 1.96 10.81
C ALA A 26 -2.48 2.93 10.45
N LEU A 27 -2.47 3.43 9.21
CA LEU A 27 -1.49 4.43 8.80
C LEU A 27 -1.66 5.72 9.59
N TYR A 28 -2.90 6.10 9.89
CA TYR A 28 -3.15 7.28 10.72
C TYR A 28 -2.49 7.10 12.08
N HIS A 29 -2.66 5.94 12.70
CA HIS A 29 -2.08 5.73 14.02
C HIS A 29 -0.56 5.73 13.98
N LEU A 30 0.03 5.21 12.91
CA LEU A 30 1.47 5.28 12.75
C LEU A 30 1.94 6.72 12.57
N ALA A 31 1.21 7.50 11.81
CA ALA A 31 1.55 8.90 11.60
C ALA A 31 1.45 9.68 12.90
N ARG A 32 0.41 9.38 13.69
CA ARG A 32 0.22 10.06 14.97
C ARG A 32 1.38 9.81 15.92
N ARG A 33 1.96 8.61 15.84
CA ARG A 33 3.08 8.26 16.70
C ARG A 33 4.42 8.62 16.07
N SER A 34 4.40 9.33 14.97
CA SER A 34 5.59 9.75 14.23
C SER A 34 6.42 8.56 13.73
N LEU A 35 5.77 7.43 13.50
CA LEU A 35 6.43 6.25 12.98
C LEU A 35 6.31 6.12 11.47
N LEU A 36 5.46 6.91 10.83
CA LEU A 36 5.27 6.89 9.39
C LEU A 36 5.82 8.17 8.81
N THR A 37 6.92 8.05 8.07
CA THR A 37 7.59 9.22 7.50
C THR A 37 7.98 9.02 6.05
N VAL A 38 7.52 7.94 5.43
CA VAL A 38 7.88 7.60 4.05
C VAL A 38 6.68 7.75 3.14
N PRO A 39 6.90 7.90 1.83
CA PRO A 39 5.77 8.00 0.90
C PRO A 39 4.92 6.75 0.91
N VAL A 40 3.63 6.93 0.74
CA VAL A 40 2.67 5.85 0.64
C VAL A 40 2.03 5.96 -0.73
N ILE A 41 2.26 4.97 -1.57
CA ILE A 41 1.82 4.99 -2.95
C ILE A 41 0.66 4.03 -3.12
N GLY A 42 -0.51 4.55 -3.44
CA GLY A 42 -1.66 3.71 -3.73
C GLY A 42 -1.64 3.32 -5.20
N VAL A 43 -1.91 2.06 -5.48
CA VAL A 43 -2.02 1.56 -6.84
C VAL A 43 -3.36 0.89 -6.99
N ALA A 44 -4.11 1.26 -7.99
CA ALA A 44 -5.41 0.67 -8.23
C ALA A 44 -5.87 0.96 -9.64
N ARG A 45 -6.84 0.19 -10.10
CA ARG A 45 -7.45 0.42 -11.39
C ARG A 45 -8.83 0.96 -11.13
N ALA A 46 -8.90 2.23 -10.78
CA ALA A 46 -10.15 2.82 -10.36
C ALA A 46 -10.56 4.05 -11.16
N GLY A 47 -9.72 4.48 -12.09
CA GLY A 47 -10.05 5.66 -12.87
C GLY A 47 -10.09 6.91 -12.01
N THR A 48 -9.33 6.93 -10.94
CA THR A 48 -9.28 8.09 -10.07
C THR A 48 -7.86 8.66 -10.08
N ASP A 49 -7.57 9.57 -9.18
CA ASP A 49 -6.28 10.23 -9.12
C ASP A 49 -5.88 10.42 -7.66
N LEU A 50 -4.78 11.13 -7.43
CA LEU A 50 -4.30 11.34 -6.08
C LEU A 50 -5.34 12.06 -5.23
N ARG A 51 -6.03 13.03 -5.80
CA ARG A 51 -7.05 13.75 -5.06
C ARG A 51 -8.15 12.80 -4.59
N GLY A 52 -8.56 11.86 -5.44
CA GLY A 52 -9.55 10.87 -5.06
C GLY A 52 -9.06 9.95 -3.96
N LEU A 53 -7.78 9.56 -4.01
CA LEU A 53 -7.21 8.75 -2.95
C LEU A 53 -7.17 9.51 -1.63
N ILE A 54 -6.77 10.78 -1.67
CA ILE A 54 -6.73 11.60 -0.46
C ILE A 54 -8.12 11.70 0.16
N ALA A 55 -9.14 11.94 -0.68
CA ALA A 55 -10.50 12.04 -0.17
C ALA A 55 -10.94 10.74 0.49
N ARG A 56 -10.55 9.61 -0.10
CA ARG A 56 -10.92 8.30 0.45
C ARG A 56 -10.23 8.05 1.78
N VAL A 57 -8.96 8.43 1.90
CA VAL A 57 -8.23 8.29 3.15
C VAL A 57 -8.86 9.17 4.23
N GLN A 58 -9.22 10.40 3.88
CA GLN A 58 -9.86 11.30 4.84
C GLN A 58 -11.20 10.74 5.30
N ALA A 59 -11.98 10.18 4.39
CA ALA A 59 -13.26 9.59 4.74
C ALA A 59 -13.07 8.38 5.65
N SER A 60 -12.08 7.57 5.37
CA SER A 60 -11.78 6.40 6.18
C SER A 60 -11.44 6.80 7.62
N ILE A 61 -10.55 7.77 7.76
CA ILE A 61 -10.15 8.22 9.07
C ILE A 61 -11.34 8.82 9.82
N GLY A 62 -12.15 9.61 9.13
CA GLY A 62 -13.34 10.19 9.75
C GLY A 62 -14.33 9.15 10.25
N GLU A 63 -14.39 8.02 9.55
CA GLU A 63 -15.34 6.98 9.93
C GLU A 63 -14.79 6.05 11.01
N PHE A 64 -13.52 5.71 10.97
CA PHE A 64 -12.98 4.65 11.81
C PHE A 64 -12.07 5.12 12.94
N VAL A 65 -11.69 6.37 12.97
CA VAL A 65 -10.81 6.88 14.03
C VAL A 65 -11.57 7.92 14.84
N LYS A 66 -11.83 7.60 16.11
CA LYS A 66 -12.52 8.54 16.96
C LYS A 66 -11.62 9.68 17.34
N GLY A 67 -12.11 10.88 17.24
CA GLY A 67 -11.35 12.06 17.64
C GLY A 67 -10.09 12.28 16.83
N ALA A 68 -10.15 11.99 15.55
CA ALA A 68 -8.98 12.12 14.70
C ALA A 68 -8.48 13.57 14.69
N ASP A 69 -7.17 13.72 14.74
CA ASP A 69 -6.51 15.03 14.73
C ASP A 69 -6.30 15.46 13.28
N ALA A 70 -6.82 16.61 12.91
CA ALA A 70 -6.72 17.09 11.55
C ALA A 70 -5.25 17.29 11.12
N ALA A 71 -4.38 17.71 12.04
CA ALA A 71 -2.98 17.90 11.69
C ALA A 71 -2.31 16.56 11.35
N VAL A 72 -2.66 15.50 12.07
CA VAL A 72 -2.11 14.17 11.79
C VAL A 72 -2.63 13.68 10.44
N THR A 73 -3.91 13.85 10.18
CA THR A 73 -4.49 13.47 8.91
C THR A 73 -3.81 14.21 7.77
N SER A 74 -3.54 15.48 7.95
CA SER A 74 -2.88 16.29 6.95
C SER A 74 -1.47 15.77 6.67
N ARG A 75 -0.71 15.42 7.70
CA ARG A 75 0.62 14.87 7.52
C ARG A 75 0.57 13.55 6.74
N LEU A 76 -0.41 12.72 7.05
CA LEU A 76 -0.57 11.45 6.34
C LEU A 76 -0.87 11.71 4.87
N THR A 77 -1.80 12.60 4.57
CA THR A 77 -2.17 12.82 3.17
C THR A 77 -1.05 13.45 2.36
N GLU A 78 -0.13 14.16 3.00
CA GLU A 78 1.02 14.69 2.30
C GLU A 78 1.98 13.61 1.85
N LEU A 79 1.95 12.46 2.48
CA LEU A 79 2.81 11.34 2.10
C LEU A 79 2.23 10.51 0.96
N LEU A 80 0.99 10.75 0.59
CA LEU A 80 0.31 9.91 -0.39
C LEU A 80 0.75 10.20 -1.81
N ARG A 81 0.84 9.13 -2.60
CA ARG A 81 1.05 9.20 -4.04
C ARG A 81 0.08 8.21 -4.66
N TYR A 82 -0.16 8.31 -5.95
CA TYR A 82 -1.12 7.41 -6.58
C TYR A 82 -0.69 7.04 -7.99
N VAL A 83 -0.85 5.76 -8.32
CA VAL A 83 -0.65 5.24 -9.67
C VAL A 83 -1.92 4.52 -10.08
N ASP A 84 -2.57 4.98 -11.13
CA ASP A 84 -3.78 4.34 -11.62
C ASP A 84 -3.43 3.45 -12.80
N GLY A 85 -3.87 2.21 -12.78
CA GLY A 85 -3.59 1.32 -13.89
C GLY A 85 -3.98 -0.11 -13.60
N ASP A 86 -3.97 -0.91 -14.65
CA ASP A 86 -4.33 -2.31 -14.61
C ASP A 86 -3.12 -3.13 -14.15
N TYR A 87 -3.34 -4.09 -13.27
CA TYR A 87 -2.26 -4.94 -12.80
C TYR A 87 -1.72 -5.87 -13.89
N ASN A 88 -2.44 -6.03 -14.98
CA ASN A 88 -1.96 -6.82 -16.11
C ASN A 88 -1.16 -5.99 -17.09
N ASP A 89 -1.03 -4.69 -16.86
CA ASP A 89 -0.36 -3.80 -17.78
C ASP A 89 1.01 -3.42 -17.22
N ARG A 90 2.05 -3.76 -17.93
CA ARG A 90 3.41 -3.42 -17.50
C ARG A 90 3.59 -1.93 -17.28
N ALA A 91 2.89 -1.10 -18.08
CA ALA A 91 3.01 0.35 -17.93
C ALA A 91 2.65 0.84 -16.54
N THR A 92 1.74 0.15 -15.85
CA THR A 92 1.38 0.49 -14.49
C THR A 92 2.61 0.37 -13.57
N PHE A 93 3.40 -0.67 -13.77
CA PHE A 93 4.56 -0.94 -12.92
C PHE A 93 5.75 -0.07 -13.30
N VAL A 94 5.83 0.34 -14.56
CA VAL A 94 6.83 1.32 -14.97
C VAL A 94 6.53 2.65 -14.30
N ALA A 95 5.26 3.05 -14.26
CA ALA A 95 4.85 4.27 -13.58
C ALA A 95 5.11 4.17 -12.07
N LEU A 96 4.89 2.99 -11.50
CA LEU A 96 5.17 2.77 -10.09
C LEU A 96 6.66 2.93 -9.81
N ARG A 97 7.52 2.35 -10.66
CA ARG A 97 8.95 2.48 -10.45
C ARG A 97 9.38 3.95 -10.48
N LYS A 98 8.81 4.72 -11.39
CA LYS A 98 9.10 6.14 -11.43
C LYS A 98 8.64 6.86 -10.19
N THR A 99 7.46 6.51 -9.69
CA THR A 99 6.92 7.14 -8.49
C THR A 99 7.73 6.76 -7.26
N LEU A 100 8.30 5.55 -7.24
CA LEU A 100 9.16 5.13 -6.15
C LEU A 100 10.48 5.91 -6.14
N ALA A 101 10.86 6.45 -7.27
CA ALA A 101 12.06 7.28 -7.41
C ALA A 101 13.29 6.54 -6.85
N ASP A 102 13.87 7.04 -5.76
CA ASP A 102 15.09 6.46 -5.21
C ASP A 102 14.85 5.39 -4.18
N ALA A 103 13.61 5.01 -3.95
CA ALA A 103 13.31 4.04 -2.91
C ALA A 103 13.97 2.70 -3.22
N GLN A 104 14.68 2.18 -2.24
CA GLN A 104 15.41 0.92 -2.40
C GLN A 104 14.86 -0.21 -1.55
N ARG A 105 14.01 0.11 -0.59
CA ARG A 105 13.43 -0.90 0.28
C ARG A 105 11.93 -0.71 0.40
N PRO A 106 11.20 -0.74 -0.73
CA PRO A 106 9.76 -0.54 -0.66
C PRO A 106 9.07 -1.72 0.00
N LEU A 107 7.98 -1.45 0.68
CA LEU A 107 7.12 -2.47 1.23
C LEU A 107 5.89 -2.54 0.35
N HIS A 108 5.70 -3.64 -0.35
CA HIS A 108 4.54 -3.83 -1.21
C HIS A 108 3.48 -4.60 -0.45
N TYR A 109 2.36 -3.98 -0.20
CA TYR A 109 1.26 -4.60 0.52
C TYR A 109 0.18 -4.97 -0.51
N LEU A 110 -0.08 -6.26 -0.66
CA LEU A 110 -1.01 -6.74 -1.67
C LEU A 110 -2.40 -6.92 -1.07
N ALA A 111 -3.18 -5.85 -1.08
CA ALA A 111 -4.57 -5.89 -0.61
C ALA A 111 -5.47 -6.18 -1.81
N ILE A 112 -5.17 -7.26 -2.50
CA ILE A 112 -5.85 -7.68 -3.73
C ILE A 112 -6.15 -9.17 -3.64
N PRO A 113 -7.01 -9.69 -4.51
CA PRO A 113 -7.32 -11.12 -4.47
C PRO A 113 -6.07 -11.96 -4.74
N PRO A 114 -5.95 -13.11 -4.09
CA PRO A 114 -4.79 -13.97 -4.30
C PRO A 114 -4.55 -14.36 -5.75
N SER A 115 -5.60 -14.41 -6.56
CA SER A 115 -5.46 -14.76 -7.97
C SER A 115 -4.63 -13.76 -8.75
N VAL A 116 -4.38 -12.57 -8.21
CA VAL A 116 -3.63 -11.53 -8.89
C VAL A 116 -2.20 -11.44 -8.36
N PHE A 117 -1.87 -12.17 -7.28
CA PHE A 117 -0.55 -12.07 -6.65
C PHE A 117 0.58 -12.36 -7.63
N ALA A 118 0.48 -13.44 -8.39
CA ALA A 118 1.56 -13.84 -9.28
C ALA A 118 1.80 -12.79 -10.36
N THR A 119 0.74 -12.23 -10.91
CA THR A 119 0.86 -11.19 -11.94
C THR A 119 1.58 -9.97 -11.39
N VAL A 120 1.21 -9.53 -10.20
CA VAL A 120 1.84 -8.37 -9.59
C VAL A 120 3.31 -8.66 -9.31
N ALA A 121 3.61 -9.84 -8.75
CA ALA A 121 4.98 -10.19 -8.43
C ALA A 121 5.86 -10.23 -9.68
N GLU A 122 5.34 -10.77 -10.77
CA GLU A 122 6.10 -10.84 -12.01
C GLU A 122 6.40 -9.46 -12.55
N HIS A 123 5.43 -8.57 -12.54
CA HIS A 123 5.66 -7.21 -13.03
C HIS A 123 6.59 -6.42 -12.13
N LEU A 124 6.49 -6.61 -10.82
CA LEU A 124 7.41 -5.94 -9.91
C LEU A 124 8.84 -6.39 -10.17
N SER A 125 9.03 -7.68 -10.38
CA SER A 125 10.35 -8.20 -10.68
C SER A 125 10.86 -7.66 -12.01
N GLY A 126 9.99 -7.65 -13.03
CA GLY A 126 10.38 -7.22 -14.37
C GLY A 126 10.68 -5.75 -14.48
N THR A 127 10.24 -4.93 -13.54
CA THR A 127 10.49 -3.49 -13.60
C THR A 127 11.46 -3.03 -12.52
N GLY A 128 12.12 -3.97 -11.85
CA GLY A 128 13.16 -3.62 -10.90
C GLY A 128 12.67 -3.12 -9.55
N SER A 129 11.46 -3.47 -9.17
CA SER A 129 10.87 -2.98 -7.93
C SER A 129 10.89 -4.03 -6.82
N VAL A 130 11.64 -5.11 -7.01
CA VAL A 130 11.68 -6.18 -6.04
C VAL A 130 12.95 -6.21 -5.21
N ALA A 131 14.07 -5.79 -5.80
CA ALA A 131 15.34 -5.85 -5.09
C ALA A 131 15.26 -5.01 -3.82
N GLY A 132 15.56 -5.61 -2.69
CA GLY A 132 15.49 -4.91 -1.40
C GLY A 132 14.08 -4.72 -0.88
N ALA A 133 13.06 -5.21 -1.59
CA ALA A 133 11.67 -4.99 -1.23
C ALA A 133 11.14 -6.08 -0.31
N ARG A 134 10.05 -5.78 0.36
CA ARG A 134 9.28 -6.78 1.09
C ARG A 134 7.90 -6.84 0.48
N ILE A 135 7.32 -8.01 0.50
CA ILE A 135 5.96 -8.19 -0.01
C ILE A 135 5.13 -8.80 1.10
N VAL A 136 4.03 -8.13 1.42
CA VAL A 136 3.13 -8.56 2.47
C VAL A 136 1.78 -8.88 1.85
N VAL A 137 1.22 -10.02 2.22
CA VAL A 137 -0.12 -10.40 1.76
C VAL A 137 -0.99 -10.69 2.96
N GLU A 138 -2.29 -10.40 2.81
CA GLU A 138 -3.22 -10.71 3.88
C GLU A 138 -3.55 -12.17 3.84
N LYS A 139 -3.62 -12.79 4.99
CA LYS A 139 -4.00 -14.18 5.07
C LYS A 139 -5.48 -14.34 4.83
N PRO A 140 -5.89 -15.40 4.17
CA PRO A 140 -7.30 -15.66 3.99
C PRO A 140 -7.96 -15.79 5.34
N PHE A 141 -9.00 -15.02 5.55
CA PHE A 141 -9.61 -14.94 6.83
C PHE A 141 -10.48 -16.15 7.11
N GLY A 142 -10.30 -16.76 8.27
CA GLY A 142 -11.15 -17.86 8.70
C GLY A 142 -11.11 -19.10 7.87
N ARG A 143 -10.03 -19.28 7.08
CA ARG A 143 -9.96 -20.42 6.24
C ARG A 143 -9.14 -21.51 6.86
N ASP A 144 -8.26 -21.99 6.12
CA ASP A 144 -7.43 -23.10 6.43
C ASP A 144 -6.14 -22.57 7.03
N LEU A 145 -5.81 -22.92 8.24
CA LEU A 145 -4.62 -22.41 8.89
C LEU A 145 -3.35 -22.79 8.17
N ALA A 146 -3.28 -24.02 7.69
CA ALA A 146 -2.09 -24.45 6.98
C ALA A 146 -1.90 -23.64 5.71
N SER A 147 -2.98 -23.40 5.01
CA SER A 147 -2.93 -22.62 3.80
C SER A 147 -2.53 -21.17 4.12
N ALA A 148 -3.06 -20.63 5.19
CA ALA A 148 -2.73 -19.26 5.57
C ALA A 148 -1.27 -19.14 5.92
N ASP A 149 -0.71 -20.12 6.62
CA ASP A 149 0.69 -20.07 6.99
C ASP A 149 1.57 -20.07 5.77
N ARG A 150 1.25 -20.83 4.77
CA ARG A 150 2.06 -20.87 3.58
C ARG A 150 1.98 -19.60 2.75
N LYS A 151 0.98 -18.79 2.97
CA LYS A 151 0.85 -17.55 2.24
C LYS A 151 1.38 -16.37 2.98
N SER A 152 2.03 -16.60 4.09
CA SER A 152 2.50 -15.47 4.84
C SER A 152 3.65 -14.80 4.13
N VAL A 153 4.16 -13.80 4.71
CA VAL A 153 5.12 -12.90 4.15
C VAL A 153 6.31 -13.51 3.49
N VAL A 154 6.79 -12.90 2.51
CA VAL A 154 7.96 -13.35 1.81
C VAL A 154 9.10 -12.38 1.91
#